data_2167a99edf81926cf653834089866ed6
#
_entry.id   2167a99edf81926cf653834089866ed6
#
_cell.length_a   1.000
_cell.length_b   1.000
_cell.length_c   1.000
_cell.angle_alpha   90.00
_cell.angle_beta   90.00
_cell.angle_gamma   90.00
#
_symmetry.space_group_name_H-M   'P 1'
#
loop_
_entity.id
_entity.type
_entity.pdbx_description
1 polymer ?
#
loop_
_entity_poly.entity_id
_entity_poly.type
_entity_poly.pdbx_seq_one_letter_code
_entity_poly.pdbx_strand_id
1 'polypeptide(L)'
;IEAARAGTAGAGFAVVSEEIGKLADSSRETVDKIQEFTNQIGESVNETVTKGEATSNIVSQQTTAIAGVAQELASLSATAGELVNMIKHKQ
;
A
#
# COMPACT_ATOMS: atom_id res chain seq x y z
N ILE A 1 25.92 54.89 -28.96
CA ILE A 1 26.65 53.83 -28.14
C ILE A 1 25.82 53.45 -26.93
N GLU A 2 25.24 54.38 -26.24
CA GLU A 2 24.41 54.15 -25.05
C GLU A 2 23.13 53.40 -25.39
N ALA A 3 22.48 53.79 -26.50
CA ALA A 3 21.25 53.11 -26.99
C ALA A 3 21.53 51.67 -27.41
N ALA A 4 22.69 51.43 -28.05
CA ALA A 4 23.09 50.10 -28.46
C ALA A 4 23.40 49.21 -27.24
N ARG A 5 24.01 49.83 -26.23
CA ARG A 5 24.31 49.13 -24.96
C ARG A 5 23.02 48.78 -24.22
N ALA A 6 22.07 49.70 -24.13
CA ALA A 6 20.76 49.46 -23.52
C ALA A 6 19.97 48.39 -24.29
N GLY A 7 20.04 48.42 -25.62
CA GLY A 7 19.42 47.42 -26.48
C GLY A 7 19.96 46.03 -26.26
N THR A 8 21.29 45.90 -26.13
CA THR A 8 21.95 44.62 -25.85
C THR A 8 21.58 44.12 -24.45
N ALA A 9 21.62 45.02 -23.47
CA ALA A 9 21.24 44.68 -22.09
C ALA A 9 19.75 44.27 -22.00
N GLY A 10 18.90 45.01 -22.72
CA GLY A 10 17.47 44.70 -22.80
C GLY A 10 17.19 43.35 -23.44
N ALA A 11 17.93 42.99 -24.50
CA ALA A 11 17.82 41.68 -25.15
C ALA A 11 18.26 40.55 -24.20
N GLY A 12 19.34 40.79 -23.43
CA GLY A 12 19.80 39.85 -22.41
C GLY A 12 18.77 39.64 -21.32
N PHE A 13 18.16 40.70 -20.83
CA PHE A 13 17.08 40.60 -19.83
C PHE A 13 15.86 39.86 -20.37
N ALA A 14 15.51 40.10 -21.63
CA ALA A 14 14.37 39.40 -22.26
C ALA A 14 14.60 37.90 -22.35
N VAL A 15 15.83 37.47 -22.69
CA VAL A 15 16.19 36.03 -22.74
C VAL A 15 16.11 35.42 -21.36
N VAL A 16 16.65 36.08 -20.33
CA VAL A 16 16.61 35.61 -18.95
C VAL A 16 15.17 35.52 -18.45
N SER A 17 14.35 36.56 -18.72
CA SER A 17 12.93 36.57 -18.31
C SER A 17 12.15 35.43 -18.96
N GLU A 18 12.40 35.16 -20.23
CA GLU A 18 11.78 34.08 -20.97
C GLU A 18 12.16 32.72 -20.37
N GLU A 19 13.44 32.56 -20.04
CA GLU A 19 13.97 31.35 -19.42
C GLU A 19 13.38 31.11 -18.03
N ILE A 20 13.25 32.17 -17.23
CA ILE A 20 12.61 32.14 -15.92
C ILE A 20 11.14 31.74 -16.06
N GLY A 21 10.45 32.28 -17.07
CA GLY A 21 9.06 31.92 -17.36
C GLY A 21 8.90 30.43 -17.68
N LYS A 22 9.78 29.90 -18.50
CA LYS A 22 9.82 28.45 -18.84
C LYS A 22 10.07 27.61 -17.61
N LEU A 23 11.02 28.05 -16.78
CA LEU A 23 11.35 27.34 -15.54
C LEU A 23 10.16 27.34 -14.57
N ALA A 24 9.46 28.47 -14.46
CA ALA A 24 8.26 28.58 -13.63
C ALA A 24 7.16 27.62 -14.11
N ASP A 25 6.95 27.54 -15.43
CA ASP A 25 5.97 26.63 -16.03
C ASP A 25 6.34 25.17 -15.78
N SER A 26 7.61 24.81 -15.97
CA SER A 26 8.13 23.48 -15.67
C SER A 26 7.95 23.13 -14.20
N SER A 27 8.20 24.09 -13.31
CA SER A 27 8.02 23.90 -11.87
C SER A 27 6.57 23.61 -11.52
N ARG A 28 5.63 24.32 -12.14
CA ARG A 28 4.18 24.11 -11.96
C ARG A 28 3.78 22.71 -12.41
N GLU A 29 4.26 22.29 -13.57
CA GLU A 29 4.00 20.95 -14.07
C GLU A 29 4.52 19.87 -13.12
N THR A 30 5.72 20.09 -12.57
CA THR A 30 6.33 19.18 -11.61
C THR A 30 5.51 19.11 -10.33
N VAL A 31 5.05 20.25 -9.82
CA VAL A 31 4.20 20.30 -8.62
C VAL A 31 2.89 19.55 -8.87
N ASP A 32 2.27 19.74 -10.03
CA ASP A 32 1.05 19.05 -10.41
C ASP A 32 1.24 17.53 -10.43
N LYS A 33 2.37 17.08 -10.98
CA LYS A 33 2.73 15.65 -11.01
C LYS A 33 2.95 15.10 -9.61
N ILE A 34 3.63 15.86 -8.76
CA ILE A 34 3.86 15.47 -7.36
C ILE A 34 2.53 15.33 -6.63
N GLN A 35 1.61 16.26 -6.86
CA GLN A 35 0.29 16.22 -6.24
C GLN A 35 -0.49 14.98 -6.69
N GLU A 36 -0.43 14.67 -7.97
CA GLU A 36 -1.05 13.48 -8.55
C GLU A 36 -0.47 12.20 -7.93
N PHE A 37 0.86 12.12 -7.82
CA PHE A 37 1.55 11.01 -7.17
C PHE A 37 1.15 10.88 -5.70
N THR A 38 1.08 11.99 -4.99
CA THR A 38 0.67 12.00 -3.59
C THR A 38 -0.73 11.45 -3.43
N ASN A 39 -1.66 11.82 -4.31
CA ASN A 39 -3.02 11.30 -4.31
C ASN A 39 -3.03 9.79 -4.57
N GLN A 40 -2.24 9.32 -5.53
CA GLN A 40 -2.12 7.89 -5.85
C GLN A 40 -1.55 7.10 -4.67
N ILE A 41 -0.55 7.65 -4.01
CA ILE A 41 0.04 7.05 -2.80
C ILE A 41 -1.01 6.94 -1.70
N GLY A 42 -1.80 8.00 -1.50
CA GLY A 42 -2.90 8.01 -0.53
C GLY A 42 -3.91 6.90 -0.79
N GLU A 43 -4.30 6.73 -2.06
CA GLU A 43 -5.21 5.65 -2.47
C GLU A 43 -4.60 4.28 -2.22
N SER A 44 -3.31 4.10 -2.56
CA SER A 44 -2.60 2.84 -2.35
C SER A 44 -2.48 2.50 -0.87
N VAL A 45 -2.22 3.48 -0.03
CA VAL A 45 -2.17 3.31 1.42
C VAL A 45 -3.53 2.85 1.94
N ASN A 46 -4.61 3.50 1.51
CA ASN A 46 -5.98 3.14 1.91
C ASN A 46 -6.32 1.70 1.49
N GLU A 47 -5.95 1.31 0.27
CA GLU A 47 -6.11 -0.06 -0.22
C GLU A 47 -5.34 -1.06 0.65
N THR A 48 -4.10 -0.72 0.99
CA THR A 48 -3.25 -1.55 1.83
C THR A 48 -3.86 -1.75 3.21
N VAL A 49 -4.38 -0.68 3.81
CA VAL A 49 -5.06 -0.73 5.11
C VAL A 49 -6.30 -1.62 5.03
N THR A 50 -7.12 -1.46 4.01
CA THR A 50 -8.33 -2.25 3.80
C THR A 50 -7.98 -3.74 3.64
N LYS A 51 -6.98 -4.04 2.81
CA LYS A 51 -6.51 -5.42 2.60
C LYS A 51 -5.92 -6.01 3.87
N GLY A 52 -5.21 -5.19 4.65
CA GLY A 52 -4.66 -5.59 5.95
C GLY A 52 -5.76 -5.97 6.93
N GLU A 53 -6.84 -5.20 6.99
CA GLU A 53 -8.00 -5.50 7.83
C GLU A 53 -8.67 -6.80 7.39
N ALA A 54 -8.85 -7.00 6.10
CA ALA A 54 -9.41 -8.23 5.54
C ALA A 54 -8.53 -9.43 5.90
N THR A 55 -7.21 -9.29 5.77
CA THR A 55 -6.24 -10.34 6.13
C THR A 55 -6.33 -10.66 7.62
N SER A 56 -6.41 -9.65 8.45
CA SER A 56 -6.55 -9.81 9.91
C SER A 56 -7.81 -10.61 10.25
N ASN A 57 -8.93 -10.32 9.59
CA ASN A 57 -10.19 -11.06 9.76
C ASN A 57 -10.04 -12.50 9.32
N ILE A 58 -9.36 -12.76 8.19
CA ILE A 58 -9.11 -14.11 7.68
C ILE A 58 -8.27 -14.90 8.68
N VAL A 59 -7.21 -14.29 9.21
CA VAL A 59 -6.33 -14.93 10.21
C VAL A 59 -7.13 -15.29 11.45
N SER A 60 -8.01 -14.40 11.90
CA SER A 60 -8.89 -14.62 13.04
C SER A 60 -9.80 -15.82 12.80
N GLN A 61 -10.42 -15.88 11.63
CA GLN A 61 -11.28 -17.00 11.22
C GLN A 61 -10.51 -18.31 11.14
N GLN A 62 -9.29 -18.27 10.60
CA GLN A 62 -8.41 -19.45 10.52
C GLN A 62 -8.02 -19.95 11.90
N THR A 63 -7.72 -19.04 12.82
CA THR A 63 -7.38 -19.39 14.20
C THR A 63 -8.55 -20.12 14.86
N THR A 64 -9.76 -19.63 14.67
CA THR A 64 -10.98 -20.26 15.18
C THR A 64 -11.20 -21.64 14.55
N ALA A 65 -10.99 -21.75 13.23
CA ALA A 65 -11.14 -23.02 12.51
C ALA A 65 -10.11 -24.06 12.97
N ILE A 66 -8.87 -23.62 13.18
CA ILE A 66 -7.80 -24.50 13.68
C ILE A 66 -8.14 -25.00 15.09
N ALA A 67 -8.63 -24.13 15.95
CA ALA A 67 -9.07 -24.53 17.31
C ALA A 67 -10.20 -25.55 17.23
N GLY A 68 -11.13 -25.38 16.29
CA GLY A 68 -12.23 -26.33 16.06
C GLY A 68 -11.74 -27.69 15.60
N VAL A 69 -10.77 -27.70 14.66
CA VAL A 69 -10.16 -28.95 14.16
C VAL A 69 -9.40 -29.66 15.30
N ALA A 70 -8.64 -28.91 16.10
CA ALA A 70 -7.92 -29.47 17.24
C ALA A 70 -8.88 -30.12 18.24
N GLN A 71 -10.03 -29.50 18.48
CA GLN A 71 -11.06 -30.02 19.37
C GLN A 71 -11.68 -31.31 18.79
N GLU A 72 -11.94 -31.34 17.49
CA GLU A 72 -12.46 -32.51 16.80
C GLU A 72 -11.46 -33.68 16.84
N LEU A 73 -10.18 -33.39 16.69
CA LEU A 73 -9.11 -34.38 16.77
C LEU A 73 -9.02 -34.96 18.19
N ALA A 74 -9.19 -34.12 19.20
CA ALA A 74 -9.22 -34.60 20.60
C ALA A 74 -10.41 -35.52 20.82
N SER A 75 -11.59 -35.19 20.30
CA SER A 75 -12.80 -36.00 20.37
C SER A 75 -12.62 -37.33 19.65
N LEU A 76 -12.01 -37.28 18.46
CA LEU A 76 -11.74 -38.47 17.65
C LEU A 76 -10.76 -39.41 18.37
N SER A 77 -9.73 -38.85 18.98
CA SER A 77 -8.75 -39.61 19.77
C SER A 77 -9.41 -40.29 20.95
N ALA A 78 -10.29 -39.60 21.65
CA ALA A 78 -11.07 -40.16 22.77
C ALA A 78 -11.98 -41.30 22.32
N THR A 79 -12.68 -41.11 21.19
CA THR A 79 -13.55 -42.11 20.59
C THR A 79 -12.75 -43.34 20.17
N ALA A 80 -11.59 -43.17 19.55
CA ALA A 80 -10.70 -44.26 19.15
C ALA A 80 -10.21 -45.03 20.36
N GLY A 81 -9.88 -44.32 21.44
CA GLY A 81 -9.48 -44.93 22.71
C GLY A 81 -10.59 -45.78 23.32
N GLU A 82 -11.81 -45.28 23.31
CA GLU A 82 -13.00 -46.01 23.78
C GLU A 82 -13.23 -47.27 22.95
N LEU A 83 -13.08 -47.15 21.64
CA LEU A 83 -13.27 -48.25 20.70
C LEU A 83 -12.25 -49.37 20.98
N VAL A 84 -10.98 -49.01 21.14
CA VAL A 84 -9.90 -49.95 21.48
C VAL A 84 -10.21 -50.62 22.81
N ASN A 85 -10.68 -49.89 23.80
CA ASN A 85 -11.03 -50.40 25.11
C ASN A 85 -12.18 -51.40 25.04
N MET A 86 -13.19 -51.12 24.22
CA MET A 86 -14.32 -52.03 23.98
C MET A 86 -13.87 -53.33 23.36
N ILE A 87 -12.97 -53.26 22.38
CA ILE A 87 -12.41 -54.46 21.70
C ILE A 87 -11.64 -55.30 22.71
N LYS A 88 -10.82 -54.68 23.54
CA LYS A 88 -10.04 -55.34 24.58
C LYS A 88 -10.94 -56.07 25.60
N HIS A 89 -12.03 -55.42 26.00
CA HIS A 89 -12.96 -55.99 26.97
C HIS A 89 -13.76 -57.16 26.40
N LYS A 90 -13.96 -57.20 25.10
CA LYS A 90 -14.67 -58.27 24.44
C LYS A 90 -13.84 -59.55 24.31
N GLN A 91 -12.54 -59.41 24.37
CA GLN A 91 -11.60 -60.54 24.33
C GLN A 91 -11.33 -61.05 25.73
#